data_114ec8935fff31233d946d8e605da1a5
#
_entry.id   114ec8935fff31233d946d8e605da1a5
#
_cell.length_a   1.000
_cell.length_b   1.000
_cell.length_c   1.000
_cell.angle_alpha   90.00
_cell.angle_beta   90.00
_cell.angle_gamma   90.00
#
_symmetry.space_group_name_H-M   'P 1'
#
loop_
_entity.id
_entity.type
_entity.pdbx_description
1 polymer ?
#
loop_
_entity_poly.entity_id
_entity_poly.type
_entity_poly.pdbx_seq_one_letter_code
_entity_poly.pdbx_strand_id
1 'polypeptide(L)'
;MRVAILSSGGKDSAAAWWWAMCKGWSIEALVTVTITDDDSPMFQIPSTHLVERQAESAGIPWVEVRTTGQTPDDIAALEEALRPLKLDGFVSGALRSDYQKSRLERMAERLGMHSWTPLWHQSGYNHLKGMIDHGFEIMMTGVSAEGLTQKWLGHVLTPDSFNELASLAKTHRFHVEGEGGEYETLVVGGPHLNDRLMIEGTAHWDGVRGHYEIH
;
A
#
# COMPACT_ATOMS: atom_id res chain seq x y z
N MET A 1 16.17 7.10 13.83
CA MET A 1 14.77 7.27 14.28
C MET A 1 14.11 5.91 14.30
N ARG A 2 13.24 5.68 15.27
CA ARG A 2 12.43 4.46 15.43
C ARG A 2 11.03 4.74 14.90
N VAL A 3 10.62 4.04 13.85
CA VAL A 3 9.36 4.33 13.17
C VAL A 3 8.53 3.07 12.92
N ALA A 4 7.20 3.24 12.84
CA ALA A 4 6.32 2.25 12.23
C ALA A 4 6.05 2.62 10.77
N ILE A 5 5.74 1.62 9.96
CA ILE A 5 5.22 1.80 8.61
C ILE A 5 3.73 1.46 8.62
N LEU A 6 2.89 2.41 8.21
CA LEU A 6 1.48 2.13 7.95
C LEU A 6 1.39 1.45 6.59
N SER A 7 1.13 0.15 6.60
CA SER A 7 1.20 -0.70 5.41
C SER A 7 -0.13 -1.34 5.08
N SER A 8 -0.53 -1.21 3.82
CA SER A 8 -1.61 -1.98 3.19
C SER A 8 -1.10 -3.16 2.34
N GLY A 9 0.23 -3.35 2.26
CA GLY A 9 0.87 -4.32 1.39
C GLY A 9 1.06 -3.87 -0.06
N GLY A 10 0.45 -2.74 -0.44
CA GLY A 10 0.52 -2.18 -1.79
C GLY A 10 1.78 -1.38 -2.07
N LYS A 11 1.91 -0.94 -3.33
CA LYS A 11 3.09 -0.24 -3.86
C LYS A 11 3.49 1.00 -3.05
N ASP A 12 2.53 1.82 -2.64
CA ASP A 12 2.84 3.12 -2.02
C ASP A 12 3.34 2.95 -0.59
N SER A 13 2.74 2.05 0.17
CA SER A 13 3.25 1.70 1.51
C SER A 13 4.63 1.04 1.44
N ALA A 14 4.88 0.18 0.46
CA ALA A 14 6.20 -0.44 0.25
C ALA A 14 7.28 0.59 -0.13
N ALA A 15 6.94 1.55 -0.99
CA ALA A 15 7.85 2.65 -1.35
C ALA A 15 8.16 3.55 -0.14
N ALA A 16 7.15 3.89 0.67
CA ALA A 16 7.32 4.68 1.89
C ALA A 16 8.19 3.95 2.92
N TRP A 17 8.02 2.64 3.04
CA TRP A 17 8.87 1.78 3.87
C TRP A 17 10.33 1.81 3.40
N TRP A 18 10.55 1.54 2.11
CA TRP A 18 11.91 1.57 1.56
C TRP A 18 12.57 2.95 1.70
N TRP A 19 11.80 4.02 1.54
CA TRP A 19 12.29 5.38 1.81
C TRP A 19 12.83 5.52 3.24
N ALA A 20 12.11 5.02 4.25
CA ALA A 20 12.56 5.05 5.64
C ALA A 20 13.84 4.23 5.85
N MET A 21 13.94 3.07 5.21
CA MET A 21 15.19 2.25 5.22
C MET A 21 16.35 3.01 4.61
N CYS A 22 16.17 3.70 3.48
CA CYS A 22 17.19 4.54 2.85
C CYS A 22 17.63 5.73 3.71
N LYS A 23 16.80 6.17 4.68
CA LYS A 23 17.19 7.15 5.70
C LYS A 23 17.99 6.55 6.84
N GLY A 24 18.19 5.23 6.86
CA GLY A 24 18.84 4.52 7.95
C GLY A 24 18.02 4.49 9.25
N TRP A 25 16.68 4.55 9.12
CA TRP A 25 15.76 4.50 10.27
C TRP A 25 15.50 3.05 10.67
N SER A 26 15.28 2.83 11.97
CA SER A 26 14.86 1.54 12.51
C SER A 26 13.36 1.37 12.31
N ILE A 27 12.95 0.34 11.57
CA ILE A 27 11.56 -0.02 11.37
C ILE A 27 11.16 -0.98 12.49
N GLU A 28 10.33 -0.50 13.41
CA GLU A 28 9.96 -1.24 14.63
C GLU A 28 8.73 -2.13 14.41
N ALA A 29 7.85 -1.75 13.47
CA ALA A 29 6.68 -2.53 13.12
C ALA A 29 6.12 -2.15 11.75
N LEU A 30 5.48 -3.11 11.07
CA LEU A 30 4.48 -2.85 10.05
C LEU A 30 3.10 -2.82 10.73
N VAL A 31 2.35 -1.75 10.54
CA VAL A 31 1.02 -1.58 11.13
C VAL A 31 -0.02 -1.56 10.02
N THR A 32 -0.97 -2.49 10.09
CA THR A 32 -2.02 -2.65 9.08
C THR A 32 -3.38 -2.41 9.70
N VAL A 33 -4.18 -1.55 9.09
CA VAL A 33 -5.60 -1.40 9.46
C VAL A 33 -6.41 -2.37 8.61
N THR A 34 -7.07 -3.31 9.28
CA THR A 34 -7.97 -4.31 8.67
C THR A 34 -9.41 -3.96 8.99
N ILE A 35 -10.23 -3.82 7.97
CA ILE A 35 -11.65 -3.52 8.12
C ILE A 35 -12.43 -4.81 8.16
N THR A 36 -13.33 -4.93 9.13
CA THR A 36 -14.12 -6.14 9.34
C THR A 36 -15.49 -6.12 8.65
N ASP A 37 -15.95 -4.95 8.20
CA ASP A 37 -17.24 -4.78 7.53
C ASP A 37 -17.06 -4.62 6.01
N ASP A 38 -17.93 -5.25 5.22
CA ASP A 38 -17.85 -5.33 3.76
C ASP A 38 -18.02 -3.98 3.01
N ASP A 39 -18.33 -2.88 3.70
CA ASP A 39 -18.76 -1.60 3.12
C ASP A 39 -17.85 -0.40 3.42
N SER A 40 -16.56 -0.55 3.58
CA SER A 40 -15.73 0.62 3.85
C SER A 40 -15.19 1.31 2.60
N PRO A 41 -15.45 2.62 2.43
CA PRO A 41 -14.88 3.40 1.32
C PRO A 41 -13.42 3.82 1.53
N MET A 42 -12.81 3.56 2.71
CA MET A 42 -11.47 4.08 3.05
C MET A 42 -10.33 3.08 2.91
N PHE A 43 -10.58 1.79 3.04
CA PHE A 43 -9.54 0.77 3.02
C PHE A 43 -10.05 -0.44 2.26
N GLN A 44 -9.46 -0.72 1.11
CA GLN A 44 -9.83 -1.88 0.32
C GLN A 44 -9.09 -3.12 0.82
N ILE A 45 -9.82 -4.21 0.95
CA ILE A 45 -9.48 -5.36 1.80
C ILE A 45 -9.00 -6.63 1.07
N PRO A 46 -8.57 -6.74 -0.14
CA PRO A 46 -8.27 -8.09 -0.61
C PRO A 46 -7.01 -8.72 0.00
N SER A 47 -6.07 -7.94 0.56
CA SER A 47 -4.73 -8.49 0.79
C SER A 47 -4.02 -8.03 2.06
N THR A 48 -4.71 -7.43 3.03
CA THR A 48 -4.06 -6.92 4.25
C THR A 48 -3.42 -8.02 5.10
N HIS A 49 -3.95 -9.26 5.08
CA HIS A 49 -3.33 -10.42 5.74
C HIS A 49 -1.96 -10.79 5.14
N LEU A 50 -1.66 -10.35 3.92
CA LEU A 50 -0.36 -10.61 3.29
C LEU A 50 0.73 -9.65 3.77
N VAL A 51 0.37 -8.58 4.49
CA VAL A 51 1.35 -7.72 5.17
C VAL A 51 2.08 -8.48 6.26
N GLU A 52 1.42 -9.44 6.93
CA GLU A 52 2.07 -10.35 7.86
C GLU A 52 3.22 -11.12 7.18
N ARG A 53 2.99 -11.68 5.99
CA ARG A 53 4.02 -12.37 5.20
C ARG A 53 5.15 -11.44 4.75
N GLN A 54 4.83 -10.17 4.41
CA GLN A 54 5.86 -9.16 4.12
C GLN A 54 6.70 -8.85 5.38
N ALA A 55 6.05 -8.71 6.53
CA ALA A 55 6.71 -8.48 7.80
C ALA A 55 7.63 -9.65 8.20
N GLU A 56 7.14 -10.88 8.07
CA GLU A 56 7.93 -12.10 8.29
C GLU A 56 9.16 -12.15 7.37
N SER A 57 8.98 -11.91 6.06
CA SER A 57 10.10 -11.88 5.11
C SER A 57 11.16 -10.84 5.51
N ALA A 58 10.73 -9.69 6.03
CA ALA A 58 11.65 -8.62 6.44
C ALA A 58 12.21 -8.80 7.87
N GLY A 59 11.69 -9.75 8.65
CA GLY A 59 12.04 -9.93 10.06
C GLY A 59 11.57 -8.78 10.95
N ILE A 60 10.44 -8.15 10.61
CA ILE A 60 9.87 -6.99 11.31
C ILE A 60 8.56 -7.42 11.99
N PRO A 61 8.27 -6.98 13.22
CA PRO A 61 6.98 -7.22 13.87
C PRO A 61 5.80 -6.70 13.05
N TRP A 62 4.72 -7.46 12.96
CA TRP A 62 3.45 -7.04 12.38
C TRP A 62 2.43 -6.73 13.47
N VAL A 63 1.70 -5.64 13.30
CA VAL A 63 0.62 -5.20 14.19
C VAL A 63 -0.64 -5.02 13.38
N GLU A 64 -1.62 -5.87 13.59
CA GLU A 64 -2.94 -5.75 12.99
C GLU A 64 -3.86 -4.88 13.85
N VAL A 65 -4.47 -3.87 13.24
CA VAL A 65 -5.48 -3.01 13.86
C VAL A 65 -6.82 -3.29 13.20
N ARG A 66 -7.69 -3.99 13.89
CA ARG A 66 -9.04 -4.31 13.41
C ARG A 66 -10.02 -3.20 13.74
N THR A 67 -10.80 -2.80 12.76
CA THR A 67 -11.81 -1.75 12.90
C THR A 67 -13.01 -2.00 11.99
N THR A 68 -14.13 -1.35 12.28
CA THR A 68 -15.35 -1.44 11.46
C THR A 68 -15.30 -0.58 10.19
N GLY A 69 -14.25 0.20 10.00
CA GLY A 69 -14.14 1.08 8.83
C GLY A 69 -14.89 2.40 8.97
N GLN A 70 -15.47 2.67 10.14
CA GLN A 70 -16.18 3.93 10.40
C GLN A 70 -15.28 4.96 11.06
N THR A 71 -15.16 6.11 10.43
CA THR A 71 -14.48 7.26 11.04
C THR A 71 -15.38 7.87 12.14
N PRO A 72 -14.91 8.19 13.37
CA PRO A 72 -13.47 8.38 13.74
C PRO A 72 -12.78 7.13 14.33
N ASP A 73 -13.45 5.98 14.41
CA ASP A 73 -13.00 4.82 15.18
C ASP A 73 -11.71 4.23 14.62
N ASP A 74 -11.50 4.28 13.32
CA ASP A 74 -10.29 3.77 12.65
C ASP A 74 -9.02 4.47 13.15
N ILE A 75 -9.07 5.79 13.25
CA ILE A 75 -7.95 6.60 13.74
C ILE A 75 -7.71 6.37 15.21
N ALA A 76 -8.77 6.21 16.01
CA ALA A 76 -8.65 5.93 17.44
C ALA A 76 -8.01 4.57 17.70
N ALA A 77 -8.43 3.52 16.96
CA ALA A 77 -7.86 2.19 17.05
C ALA A 77 -6.37 2.18 16.63
N LEU A 78 -6.03 2.90 15.56
CA LEU A 78 -4.63 3.05 15.12
C LEU A 78 -3.79 3.80 16.15
N GLU A 79 -4.33 4.85 16.76
CA GLU A 79 -3.66 5.61 17.83
C GLU A 79 -3.37 4.73 19.04
N GLU A 80 -4.34 3.92 19.48
CA GLU A 80 -4.16 2.96 20.58
C GLU A 80 -3.08 1.92 20.28
N ALA A 81 -3.02 1.42 19.07
CA ALA A 81 -2.03 0.45 18.65
C ALA A 81 -0.60 1.03 18.58
N LEU A 82 -0.46 2.29 18.16
CA LEU A 82 0.85 2.96 18.06
C LEU A 82 1.40 3.41 19.42
N ARG A 83 0.54 3.79 20.38
CA ARG A 83 0.91 4.36 21.67
C ARG A 83 1.94 3.51 22.46
N PRO A 84 1.80 2.19 22.61
CA PRO A 84 2.73 1.37 23.38
C PRO A 84 4.10 1.17 22.71
N LEU A 85 4.22 1.42 21.39
CA LEU A 85 5.44 1.13 20.64
C LEU A 85 6.59 2.13 20.90
N LYS A 86 6.30 3.28 21.54
CA LYS A 86 7.29 4.31 21.89
C LYS A 86 8.17 4.72 20.72
N LEU A 87 7.54 5.11 19.63
CA LEU A 87 8.16 5.50 18.37
C LEU A 87 8.48 6.98 18.32
N ASP A 88 9.45 7.36 17.49
CA ASP A 88 9.65 8.76 17.10
C ASP A 88 8.56 9.23 16.14
N GLY A 89 7.92 8.29 15.41
CA GLY A 89 6.83 8.57 14.49
C GLY A 89 6.47 7.39 13.60
N PHE A 90 5.71 7.68 12.56
CA PHE A 90 5.30 6.70 11.57
C PHE A 90 5.39 7.25 10.14
N VAL A 91 5.48 6.33 9.18
CA VAL A 91 5.59 6.65 7.75
C VAL A 91 4.40 6.05 7.03
N SER A 92 3.77 6.82 6.14
CA SER A 92 2.64 6.37 5.32
C SER A 92 2.88 6.63 3.83
N GLY A 93 2.27 5.79 3.00
CA GLY A 93 2.32 5.89 1.54
C GLY A 93 1.33 6.88 0.93
N ALA A 94 0.73 7.79 1.71
CA ALA A 94 -0.25 8.74 1.19
C ALA A 94 0.36 9.61 0.09
N LEU A 95 -0.27 9.59 -1.09
CA LEU A 95 0.22 10.27 -2.28
C LEU A 95 -0.51 11.60 -2.53
N ARG A 96 -1.84 11.63 -2.42
CA ARG A 96 -2.68 12.81 -2.74
C ARG A 96 -3.90 13.01 -1.84
N SER A 97 -4.21 12.11 -0.93
CA SER A 97 -5.39 12.22 -0.08
C SER A 97 -5.18 13.16 1.11
N ASP A 98 -5.53 14.44 0.95
CA ASP A 98 -5.54 15.42 2.05
C ASP A 98 -6.34 14.94 3.27
N TYR A 99 -7.40 14.18 3.00
CA TYR A 99 -8.24 13.61 4.03
C TYR A 99 -7.48 12.62 4.92
N GLN A 100 -6.74 11.69 4.31
CA GLN A 100 -5.91 10.72 5.04
C GLN A 100 -4.76 11.42 5.76
N LYS A 101 -4.02 12.26 5.03
CA LYS A 101 -2.85 12.96 5.56
C LYS A 101 -3.20 13.81 6.79
N SER A 102 -4.22 14.65 6.71
CA SER A 102 -4.61 15.54 7.83
C SER A 102 -5.04 14.78 9.09
N ARG A 103 -5.67 13.59 8.92
CA ARG A 103 -6.03 12.74 10.06
C ARG A 103 -4.82 12.12 10.73
N LEU A 104 -3.90 11.61 9.93
CA LEU A 104 -2.65 11.03 10.42
C LEU A 104 -1.79 12.08 11.12
N GLU A 105 -1.68 13.29 10.59
CA GLU A 105 -0.96 14.40 11.22
C GLU A 105 -1.55 14.79 12.59
N ARG A 106 -2.87 14.91 12.68
CA ARG A 106 -3.55 15.19 13.95
C ARG A 106 -3.37 14.07 14.98
N MET A 107 -3.37 12.81 14.53
CA MET A 107 -3.09 11.67 15.39
C MET A 107 -1.64 11.72 15.88
N ALA A 108 -0.68 11.99 15.01
CA ALA A 108 0.73 12.14 15.36
C ALA A 108 0.93 13.22 16.42
N GLU A 109 0.26 14.38 16.29
CA GLU A 109 0.29 15.46 17.27
C GLU A 109 -0.20 14.98 18.65
N ARG A 110 -1.33 14.27 18.72
CA ARG A 110 -1.84 13.73 20.00
C ARG A 110 -0.92 12.68 20.63
N LEU A 111 -0.18 11.93 19.81
CA LEU A 111 0.79 10.94 20.27
C LEU A 111 2.17 11.54 20.63
N GLY A 112 2.42 12.82 20.29
CA GLY A 112 3.74 13.43 20.38
C GLY A 112 4.74 12.80 19.41
N MET A 113 4.28 12.30 18.26
CA MET A 113 5.04 11.62 17.21
C MET A 113 5.13 12.48 15.95
N HIS A 114 6.04 12.10 15.05
CA HIS A 114 6.09 12.67 13.71
C HIS A 114 5.30 11.79 12.71
N SER A 115 4.66 12.44 11.74
CA SER A 115 4.03 11.79 10.58
C SER A 115 4.82 12.13 9.32
N TRP A 116 5.31 11.12 8.59
CA TRP A 116 6.00 11.32 7.33
C TRP A 116 5.21 10.71 6.17
N THR A 117 5.05 11.51 5.13
CA THR A 117 4.39 11.15 3.87
C THR A 117 5.35 11.42 2.71
N PRO A 118 6.39 10.59 2.51
CA PRO A 118 7.48 10.86 1.58
C PRO A 118 7.05 10.94 0.11
N LEU A 119 5.88 10.37 -0.22
CA LEU A 119 5.36 10.33 -1.58
C LEU A 119 4.45 11.52 -1.91
N TRP A 120 4.21 12.40 -0.94
CA TRP A 120 3.23 13.47 -1.07
C TRP A 120 3.48 14.35 -2.29
N HIS A 121 2.49 14.44 -3.19
CA HIS A 121 2.52 15.18 -4.44
C HIS A 121 3.63 14.78 -5.44
N GLN A 122 4.22 13.60 -5.31
CA GLN A 122 5.13 13.10 -6.33
C GLN A 122 4.40 12.80 -7.65
N SER A 123 5.16 12.81 -8.76
CA SER A 123 4.65 12.36 -10.06
C SER A 123 4.39 10.86 -10.01
N GLY A 124 3.12 10.46 -10.18
CA GLY A 124 2.73 9.05 -10.16
C GLY A 124 3.46 8.21 -11.21
N TYR A 125 3.65 8.75 -12.41
CA TYR A 125 4.44 8.11 -13.46
C TYR A 125 5.88 7.81 -13.01
N ASN A 126 6.57 8.84 -12.49
CA ASN A 126 7.97 8.70 -12.06
C ASN A 126 8.07 7.80 -10.81
N HIS A 127 7.10 7.87 -9.92
CA HIS A 127 7.02 7.03 -8.74
C HIS A 127 6.93 5.55 -9.12
N LEU A 128 5.93 5.17 -9.92
CA LEU A 128 5.73 3.77 -10.31
C LEU A 128 6.88 3.25 -11.17
N LYS A 129 7.36 4.07 -12.13
CA LYS A 129 8.54 3.73 -12.91
C LYS A 129 9.77 3.51 -12.04
N GLY A 130 10.02 4.42 -11.10
CA GLY A 130 11.15 4.33 -10.18
C GLY A 130 11.11 3.07 -9.32
N MET A 131 9.94 2.64 -8.85
CA MET A 131 9.81 1.39 -8.11
C MET A 131 10.22 0.19 -8.96
N ILE A 132 9.72 0.10 -10.21
CA ILE A 132 10.07 -0.99 -11.13
C ILE A 132 11.57 -0.97 -11.43
N ASP A 133 12.15 0.19 -11.72
CA ASP A 133 13.58 0.36 -11.98
C ASP A 133 14.47 -0.05 -10.80
N HIS A 134 13.96 0.05 -9.56
CA HIS A 134 14.65 -0.36 -8.33
C HIS A 134 14.33 -1.81 -7.91
N GLY A 135 13.68 -2.58 -8.77
CA GLY A 135 13.47 -4.01 -8.56
C GLY A 135 12.29 -4.36 -7.65
N PHE A 136 11.32 -3.46 -7.49
CA PHE A 136 10.06 -3.83 -6.85
C PHE A 136 9.24 -4.72 -7.78
N GLU A 137 8.76 -5.83 -7.26
CA GLU A 137 7.83 -6.73 -7.92
C GLU A 137 6.40 -6.38 -7.47
N ILE A 138 5.70 -5.63 -8.31
CA ILE A 138 4.37 -5.10 -8.02
C ILE A 138 3.34 -5.94 -8.77
N MET A 139 2.57 -6.76 -8.05
CA MET A 139 1.49 -7.56 -8.61
C MET A 139 0.18 -6.78 -8.58
N MET A 140 -0.57 -6.81 -9.67
CA MET A 140 -1.92 -6.23 -9.75
C MET A 140 -2.94 -7.21 -9.18
N THR A 141 -3.63 -6.82 -8.13
CA THR A 141 -4.62 -7.66 -7.41
C THR A 141 -6.06 -7.28 -7.70
N GLY A 142 -6.29 -6.10 -8.23
CA GLY A 142 -7.60 -5.63 -8.65
C GLY A 142 -7.50 -4.70 -9.85
N VAL A 143 -8.52 -4.68 -10.69
CA VAL A 143 -8.65 -3.74 -11.82
C VAL A 143 -10.10 -3.32 -11.99
N SER A 144 -10.31 -2.02 -12.26
CA SER A 144 -11.64 -1.42 -12.42
C SER A 144 -11.70 -0.32 -13.50
N ALA A 145 -10.55 0.13 -14.02
CA ALA A 145 -10.52 1.17 -15.04
C ALA A 145 -10.76 0.62 -16.45
N GLU A 146 -11.42 1.42 -17.29
CA GLU A 146 -11.56 1.14 -18.71
C GLU A 146 -10.18 0.95 -19.37
N GLY A 147 -10.05 -0.07 -20.22
CA GLY A 147 -8.80 -0.45 -20.87
C GLY A 147 -7.98 -1.49 -20.08
N LEU A 148 -8.20 -1.63 -18.79
CA LEU A 148 -7.66 -2.74 -18.01
C LEU A 148 -8.57 -3.97 -18.17
N THR A 149 -7.96 -5.14 -18.33
CA THR A 149 -8.69 -6.39 -18.58
C THR A 149 -8.19 -7.50 -17.64
N GLN A 150 -8.84 -8.64 -17.66
CA GLN A 150 -8.45 -9.81 -16.86
C GLN A 150 -6.94 -10.16 -16.93
N LYS A 151 -6.26 -9.85 -18.05
CA LYS A 151 -4.82 -10.16 -18.20
C LYS A 151 -3.91 -9.47 -17.17
N TRP A 152 -4.40 -8.39 -16.55
CA TRP A 152 -3.66 -7.67 -15.53
C TRP A 152 -3.77 -8.30 -14.15
N LEU A 153 -4.77 -9.13 -13.89
CA LEU A 153 -4.98 -9.78 -12.60
C LEU A 153 -3.91 -10.85 -12.35
N GLY A 154 -3.19 -10.74 -11.25
CA GLY A 154 -2.04 -11.57 -10.91
C GLY A 154 -0.77 -11.24 -11.70
N HIS A 155 -0.82 -10.26 -12.61
CA HIS A 155 0.34 -9.83 -13.39
C HIS A 155 1.30 -9.01 -12.52
N VAL A 156 2.59 -9.37 -12.54
CA VAL A 156 3.67 -8.59 -11.93
C VAL A 156 4.20 -7.60 -12.96
N LEU A 157 4.17 -6.31 -12.61
CA LEU A 157 4.60 -5.24 -13.52
C LEU A 157 6.07 -5.39 -13.92
N THR A 158 6.30 -5.31 -15.23
CA THR A 158 7.62 -5.24 -15.86
C THR A 158 7.79 -3.88 -16.54
N PRO A 159 9.00 -3.49 -16.97
CA PRO A 159 9.17 -2.27 -17.78
C PRO A 159 8.26 -2.22 -19.02
N ASP A 160 8.06 -3.36 -19.70
CA ASP A 160 7.22 -3.43 -20.90
C ASP A 160 5.74 -3.28 -20.55
N SER A 161 5.24 -3.99 -19.55
CA SER A 161 3.84 -3.85 -19.12
C SER A 161 3.56 -2.50 -18.47
N PHE A 162 4.56 -1.86 -17.83
CA PHE A 162 4.44 -0.47 -17.38
C PHE A 162 4.24 0.52 -18.55
N ASN A 163 4.98 0.34 -19.63
CA ASN A 163 4.81 1.18 -20.83
C ASN A 163 3.41 0.99 -21.44
N GLU A 164 2.90 -0.24 -21.47
CA GLU A 164 1.52 -0.53 -21.88
C GLU A 164 0.51 0.15 -20.94
N LEU A 165 0.67 0.00 -19.62
CA LEU A 165 -0.18 0.63 -18.62
C LEU A 165 -0.21 2.15 -18.77
N ALA A 166 0.94 2.79 -18.97
CA ALA A 166 1.04 4.23 -19.18
C ALA A 166 0.34 4.69 -20.47
N SER A 167 0.39 3.89 -21.53
CA SER A 167 -0.34 4.15 -22.78
C SER A 167 -1.85 4.05 -22.58
N LEU A 168 -2.31 3.00 -21.87
CA LEU A 168 -3.73 2.82 -21.53
C LEU A 168 -4.23 3.95 -20.63
N ALA A 169 -3.46 4.34 -19.61
CA ALA A 169 -3.79 5.45 -18.71
C ALA A 169 -3.99 6.77 -19.49
N LYS A 170 -3.15 7.04 -20.47
CA LYS A 170 -3.31 8.21 -21.34
C LYS A 170 -4.55 8.13 -22.24
N THR A 171 -4.81 6.95 -22.80
CA THR A 171 -5.93 6.73 -23.75
C THR A 171 -7.28 6.80 -23.03
N HIS A 172 -7.39 6.13 -21.87
CA HIS A 172 -8.62 6.00 -21.09
C HIS A 172 -8.74 7.04 -19.97
N ARG A 173 -7.75 7.93 -19.81
CA ARG A 173 -7.73 9.07 -18.87
C ARG A 173 -7.87 8.65 -17.40
N PHE A 174 -7.14 7.62 -17.00
CA PHE A 174 -7.03 7.22 -15.61
C PHE A 174 -5.62 7.52 -15.04
N HIS A 175 -5.48 7.50 -13.72
CA HIS A 175 -4.21 7.74 -13.07
C HIS A 175 -3.30 6.51 -13.21
N VAL A 176 -2.13 6.69 -13.82
CA VAL A 176 -1.17 5.59 -14.07
C VAL A 176 -0.69 4.93 -12.78
N GLU A 177 -0.73 5.65 -11.68
CA GLU A 177 -0.39 5.16 -10.34
C GLU A 177 -1.57 4.51 -9.59
N GLY A 178 -2.79 4.51 -10.14
CA GLY A 178 -3.94 3.87 -9.53
C GLY A 178 -4.59 4.62 -8.37
N GLU A 179 -4.30 5.93 -8.19
CA GLU A 179 -4.81 6.75 -7.08
C GLU A 179 -6.34 6.95 -7.08
N GLY A 180 -6.99 6.81 -8.21
CA GLY A 180 -8.45 6.89 -8.33
C GLY A 180 -9.16 5.55 -8.10
N GLY A 181 -8.46 4.51 -7.65
CA GLY A 181 -9.02 3.17 -7.50
C GLY A 181 -9.10 2.39 -8.82
N GLU A 182 -8.32 2.80 -9.81
CA GLU A 182 -8.28 2.17 -11.13
C GLU A 182 -7.77 0.73 -11.07
N TYR A 183 -6.90 0.47 -10.13
CA TYR A 183 -6.37 -0.86 -9.85
C TYR A 183 -5.79 -0.94 -8.43
N GLU A 184 -5.69 -2.15 -7.92
CA GLU A 184 -5.09 -2.48 -6.63
C GLU A 184 -3.79 -3.26 -6.83
N THR A 185 -2.89 -3.18 -5.85
CA THR A 185 -1.57 -3.82 -5.93
C THR A 185 -1.17 -4.50 -4.64
N LEU A 186 -0.34 -5.55 -4.80
CA LEU A 186 0.44 -6.17 -3.74
C LEU A 186 1.91 -6.18 -4.15
N VAL A 187 2.81 -5.78 -3.26
CA VAL A 187 4.25 -5.93 -3.50
C VAL A 187 4.69 -7.30 -3.02
N VAL A 188 5.14 -8.13 -3.97
CA VAL A 188 5.54 -9.51 -3.71
C VAL A 188 7.06 -9.70 -3.61
N GLY A 189 7.83 -8.69 -4.01
CA GLY A 189 9.30 -8.68 -3.93
C GLY A 189 9.83 -7.25 -4.01
N GLY A 190 11.07 -7.04 -3.56
CA GLY A 190 11.70 -5.74 -3.65
C GLY A 190 12.81 -5.53 -2.62
N PRO A 191 13.51 -4.38 -2.66
CA PRO A 191 14.70 -4.16 -1.83
C PRO A 191 14.44 -4.06 -0.32
N HIS A 192 13.18 -4.04 0.11
CA HIS A 192 12.74 -3.99 1.51
C HIS A 192 12.37 -5.36 2.08
N LEU A 193 12.36 -6.40 1.25
CA LEU A 193 12.08 -7.79 1.63
C LEU A 193 13.36 -8.64 1.49
N ASN A 194 13.54 -9.60 2.38
CA ASN A 194 14.64 -10.57 2.28
C ASN A 194 14.33 -11.65 1.24
N ASP A 195 13.07 -12.07 1.18
CA ASP A 195 12.61 -13.11 0.27
C ASP A 195 11.37 -12.65 -0.51
N ARG A 196 11.26 -13.12 -1.76
CA ARG A 196 10.07 -12.92 -2.59
C ARG A 196 8.90 -13.74 -2.04
N LEU A 197 7.71 -13.13 -1.94
CA LEU A 197 6.49 -13.85 -1.60
C LEU A 197 6.02 -14.69 -2.78
N MET A 198 5.87 -15.99 -2.55
CA MET A 198 5.22 -16.88 -3.51
C MET A 198 3.71 -16.73 -3.36
N ILE A 199 3.05 -16.24 -4.39
CA ILE A 199 1.62 -15.96 -4.41
C ILE A 199 0.97 -16.82 -5.50
N GLU A 200 -0.02 -17.58 -5.08
CA GLU A 200 -0.91 -18.34 -5.97
C GLU A 200 -2.34 -17.81 -5.79
N GLY A 201 -3.14 -17.87 -6.84
CA GLY A 201 -4.50 -17.36 -6.78
C GLY A 201 -5.28 -17.55 -8.08
N THR A 202 -6.51 -17.06 -8.06
CA THR A 202 -7.45 -17.18 -9.18
C THR A 202 -7.95 -15.79 -9.60
N ALA A 203 -7.94 -15.50 -10.89
CA ALA A 203 -8.48 -14.26 -11.44
C ALA A 203 -10.00 -14.37 -11.61
N HIS A 204 -10.73 -13.47 -10.96
CA HIS A 204 -12.17 -13.31 -11.11
C HIS A 204 -12.45 -12.04 -11.93
N TRP A 205 -13.23 -12.19 -13.00
CA TRP A 205 -13.51 -11.12 -13.96
C TRP A 205 -14.97 -11.10 -14.36
N ASP A 206 -15.65 -9.95 -14.23
CA ASP A 206 -17.08 -9.80 -14.58
C ASP A 206 -17.33 -9.16 -15.96
N GLY A 207 -16.27 -8.86 -16.70
CA GLY A 207 -16.34 -8.19 -18.00
C GLY A 207 -15.97 -6.70 -17.96
N VAL A 208 -15.95 -6.07 -16.78
CA VAL A 208 -15.64 -4.66 -16.56
C VAL A 208 -14.56 -4.46 -15.52
N ARG A 209 -14.63 -5.22 -14.43
CA ARG A 209 -13.71 -5.18 -13.29
C ARG A 209 -13.42 -6.58 -12.79
N GLY A 210 -12.39 -6.69 -11.99
CA GLY A 210 -12.04 -7.98 -11.40
C GLY A 210 -11.05 -7.87 -10.28
N HIS A 211 -10.85 -8.99 -9.60
CA HIS A 211 -9.86 -9.15 -8.55
C HIS A 211 -9.12 -10.47 -8.68
N TYR A 212 -7.94 -10.52 -8.11
CA TYR A 212 -7.12 -11.73 -7.98
C TYR A 212 -7.29 -12.27 -6.56
N GLU A 213 -8.05 -13.37 -6.42
CA GLU A 213 -8.23 -14.06 -5.15
C GLU A 213 -6.95 -14.85 -4.84
N ILE A 214 -6.32 -14.54 -3.72
CA ILE A 214 -5.05 -15.14 -3.29
C ILE A 214 -5.37 -16.31 -2.33
N HIS A 215 -4.69 -17.44 -2.54
CA HIS A 215 -4.87 -18.69 -1.78
C HIS A 215 -3.77 -18.94 -0.76
#